data_caee4c3597d55c82bda0984ca4c6d9b5
#
_entry.id   caee4c3597d55c82bda0984ca4c6d9b5
#
_cell.length_a   1.000
_cell.length_b   1.000
_cell.length_c   1.000
_cell.angle_alpha   90.00
_cell.angle_beta   90.00
_cell.angle_gamma   90.00
#
_symmetry.space_group_name_H-M   'P 1'
#
loop_
_entity.id
_entity.type
_entity.pdbx_description
1 polymer ?
#
loop_
_entity_poly.entity_id
_entity_poly.type
_entity_poly.pdbx_seq_one_letter_code
_entity_poly.pdbx_strand_id
1 'polypeptide(L)'
;SLLSLWMAASVSAQSLKKQEATMEDYLPLLQVSGYQVYSFDISEFLDDTYHFSFKIKEYVNREEVQGDGHSSVFSNRMMIAEFPEESQKSILEEGSAVDPEKGIYSQAKKLTIGFVPSKVDSTRIVRISLDGMGEMRKPLKLKPLKAPKSDKLSYSYESRPFVVDKFEEGKFIPLVFFGSYWLDEKYGFLRFCGANEIGADMGKEYIESTPHYFVIGV
;
A
#
# COMPACT_ATOMS: atom_id res chain seq x y z
N SER A 1 -24.29 61.85 -42.26
CA SER A 1 -25.02 60.93 -41.40
C SER A 1 -24.18 59.66 -41.19
N LEU A 2 -23.47 59.56 -40.04
CA LEU A 2 -22.71 58.39 -39.66
C LEU A 2 -23.60 57.53 -38.79
N LEU A 3 -24.04 56.38 -39.29
CA LEU A 3 -24.68 55.34 -38.53
C LEU A 3 -23.57 54.52 -37.84
N SER A 4 -23.40 54.68 -36.49
CA SER A 4 -22.58 53.81 -35.69
C SER A 4 -23.36 52.54 -35.35
N LEU A 5 -22.96 51.44 -35.96
CA LEU A 5 -23.47 50.09 -35.66
C LEU A 5 -22.84 49.61 -34.35
N TRP A 6 -23.62 49.62 -33.26
CA TRP A 6 -23.24 48.98 -32.01
C TRP A 6 -23.48 47.48 -32.14
N MET A 7 -22.41 46.68 -32.31
CA MET A 7 -22.49 45.25 -32.14
C MET A 7 -22.54 44.96 -30.63
N ALA A 8 -23.69 44.58 -30.13
CA ALA A 8 -23.84 44.02 -28.80
C ALA A 8 -23.22 42.60 -28.78
N ALA A 9 -22.02 42.49 -28.23
CA ALA A 9 -21.45 41.20 -27.94
C ALA A 9 -22.25 40.59 -26.75
N SER A 10 -23.04 39.57 -27.01
CA SER A 10 -23.71 38.78 -25.98
C SER A 10 -22.65 37.98 -25.22
N VAL A 11 -22.26 38.49 -24.04
CA VAL A 11 -21.44 37.74 -23.11
C VAL A 11 -22.32 36.64 -22.54
N SER A 12 -22.14 35.42 -23.01
CA SER A 12 -22.73 34.24 -22.41
C SER A 12 -22.14 34.08 -21.02
N ALA A 13 -22.91 34.36 -19.97
CA ALA A 13 -22.51 34.15 -18.61
C ALA A 13 -22.44 32.63 -18.35
N GLN A 14 -21.22 32.08 -18.24
CA GLN A 14 -21.01 30.70 -17.82
C GLN A 14 -21.31 30.59 -16.35
N SER A 15 -22.12 29.59 -15.95
CA SER A 15 -22.45 29.34 -14.55
C SER A 15 -21.66 28.14 -14.01
N LEU A 16 -21.01 28.32 -12.87
CA LEU A 16 -20.42 27.22 -12.10
C LEU A 16 -21.54 26.46 -11.38
N LYS A 17 -21.59 25.14 -11.60
CA LYS A 17 -22.50 24.24 -10.89
C LYS A 17 -21.71 23.39 -9.91
N LYS A 18 -22.21 23.29 -8.67
CA LYS A 18 -21.67 22.35 -7.68
C LYS A 18 -21.88 20.93 -8.20
N GLN A 19 -20.84 20.10 -8.08
CA GLN A 19 -20.89 18.66 -8.30
C GLN A 19 -20.62 17.94 -6.97
N GLU A 20 -21.07 16.70 -6.88
CA GLU A 20 -20.70 15.84 -5.75
C GLU A 20 -19.25 15.37 -5.92
N ALA A 21 -18.51 15.35 -4.81
CA ALA A 21 -17.14 14.88 -4.79
C ALA A 21 -17.10 13.36 -4.98
N THR A 22 -16.19 12.90 -5.82
CA THR A 22 -15.93 11.49 -6.09
C THR A 22 -14.73 10.99 -5.30
N MET A 23 -14.45 9.68 -5.34
CA MET A 23 -13.24 9.12 -4.73
C MET A 23 -11.95 9.72 -5.28
N GLU A 24 -11.93 10.11 -6.56
CA GLU A 24 -10.78 10.76 -7.22
C GLU A 24 -10.45 12.12 -6.60
N ASP A 25 -11.46 12.85 -6.12
CA ASP A 25 -11.27 14.12 -5.44
C ASP A 25 -10.69 13.94 -4.02
N TYR A 26 -10.95 12.78 -3.39
CA TYR A 26 -10.41 12.48 -2.05
C TYR A 26 -8.99 11.92 -2.07
N LEU A 27 -8.57 11.24 -3.15
CA LEU A 27 -7.26 10.59 -3.21
C LEU A 27 -6.09 11.54 -2.91
N PRO A 28 -6.00 12.76 -3.48
CA PRO A 28 -4.93 13.70 -3.16
C PRO A 28 -4.92 14.11 -1.68
N LEU A 29 -6.11 14.27 -1.07
CA LEU A 29 -6.23 14.63 0.33
C LEU A 29 -5.76 13.50 1.25
N LEU A 30 -6.08 12.26 0.91
CA LEU A 30 -5.61 11.08 1.63
C LEU A 30 -4.08 10.96 1.54
N GLN A 31 -3.50 11.17 0.35
CA GLN A 31 -2.05 11.15 0.16
C GLN A 31 -1.33 12.20 1.00
N VAL A 32 -1.79 13.46 0.95
CA VAL A 32 -1.24 14.55 1.79
C VAL A 32 -1.38 14.24 3.27
N SER A 33 -2.45 13.56 3.66
CA SER A 33 -2.66 13.09 5.04
C SER A 33 -1.79 11.88 5.40
N GLY A 34 -0.95 11.38 4.49
CA GLY A 34 -0.01 10.28 4.72
C GLY A 34 -0.59 8.88 4.54
N TYR A 35 -1.79 8.76 3.94
CA TYR A 35 -2.31 7.45 3.51
C TYR A 35 -1.67 7.04 2.19
N GLN A 36 -1.20 5.81 2.12
CA GLN A 36 -0.63 5.22 0.91
C GLN A 36 -1.15 3.79 0.78
N VAL A 37 -1.47 3.36 -0.42
CA VAL A 37 -2.04 2.03 -0.67
C VAL A 37 -1.46 1.46 -1.95
N TYR A 38 -1.06 0.21 -1.89
CA TYR A 38 -0.59 -0.60 -3.02
C TYR A 38 -1.45 -1.84 -3.14
N SER A 39 -1.91 -2.13 -4.35
CA SER A 39 -2.72 -3.30 -4.66
C SER A 39 -2.00 -4.17 -5.68
N PHE A 40 -1.99 -5.47 -5.42
CA PHE A 40 -1.38 -6.48 -6.26
C PHE A 40 -2.46 -7.45 -6.70
N ASP A 41 -2.54 -7.71 -8.00
CA ASP A 41 -3.40 -8.75 -8.56
C ASP A 41 -2.75 -10.11 -8.28
N ILE A 42 -3.52 -11.02 -7.68
CA ILE A 42 -3.10 -12.39 -7.39
C ILE A 42 -4.00 -13.42 -8.08
N SER A 43 -4.67 -13.00 -9.16
CA SER A 43 -5.57 -13.88 -9.92
C SER A 43 -4.87 -15.08 -10.53
N GLU A 44 -3.57 -15.04 -10.73
CA GLU A 44 -2.78 -16.20 -11.21
C GLU A 44 -2.70 -17.33 -10.17
N PHE A 45 -3.02 -17.05 -8.87
CA PHE A 45 -3.02 -18.03 -7.80
C PHE A 45 -4.41 -18.63 -7.53
N LEU A 46 -5.30 -18.63 -8.52
CA LEU A 46 -6.68 -19.11 -8.36
C LEU A 46 -6.84 -20.58 -8.75
N ASP A 47 -5.81 -21.26 -9.19
CA ASP A 47 -5.80 -22.67 -9.60
C ASP A 47 -5.72 -23.63 -8.41
N ASP A 48 -5.02 -23.25 -7.32
CA ASP A 48 -4.85 -24.07 -6.13
C ASP A 48 -4.94 -23.25 -4.83
N THR A 49 -4.80 -23.92 -3.68
CA THR A 49 -4.73 -23.30 -2.36
C THR A 49 -3.29 -22.91 -2.06
N TYR A 50 -3.05 -21.60 -1.99
CA TYR A 50 -1.76 -21.03 -1.63
C TYR A 50 -1.83 -20.36 -0.25
N HIS A 51 -0.74 -20.46 0.50
CA HIS A 51 -0.58 -19.82 1.80
C HIS A 51 0.44 -18.69 1.70
N PHE A 52 -0.05 -17.47 1.80
CA PHE A 52 0.77 -16.25 1.76
C PHE A 52 1.32 -15.95 3.16
N SER A 53 2.63 -16.07 3.33
CA SER A 53 3.33 -15.77 4.60
C SER A 53 3.89 -14.36 4.58
N PHE A 54 3.14 -13.40 5.09
CA PHE A 54 3.54 -11.99 5.13
C PHE A 54 4.61 -11.74 6.17
N LYS A 55 5.67 -11.05 5.76
CA LYS A 55 6.79 -10.66 6.61
C LYS A 55 7.06 -9.16 6.48
N ILE A 56 7.47 -8.56 7.61
CA ILE A 56 7.94 -7.19 7.67
C ILE A 56 9.35 -7.24 8.22
N LYS A 57 10.33 -6.89 7.39
CA LYS A 57 11.73 -6.82 7.75
C LYS A 57 12.12 -5.37 8.00
N GLU A 58 12.76 -5.10 9.14
CA GLU A 58 13.29 -3.79 9.51
C GLU A 58 14.80 -3.75 9.29
N TYR A 59 15.30 -2.63 8.77
CA TYR A 59 16.71 -2.41 8.52
C TYR A 59 17.17 -1.07 9.11
N VAL A 60 18.32 -1.09 9.75
CA VAL A 60 19.00 0.10 10.27
C VAL A 60 20.41 0.12 9.71
N ASN A 61 20.77 1.17 9.00
CA ASN A 61 22.08 1.28 8.35
C ASN A 61 22.45 0.04 7.52
N ARG A 62 21.46 -0.54 6.81
CA ARG A 62 21.54 -1.75 5.96
C ARG A 62 21.58 -3.09 6.71
N GLU A 63 21.67 -3.08 8.02
CA GLU A 63 21.64 -4.30 8.82
C GLU A 63 20.18 -4.65 9.16
N GLU A 64 19.78 -5.91 8.89
CA GLU A 64 18.47 -6.40 9.26
C GLU A 64 18.38 -6.46 10.79
N VAL A 65 17.40 -5.75 11.34
CA VAL A 65 17.12 -5.82 12.78
C VAL A 65 16.46 -7.15 13.05
N GLN A 66 17.08 -7.96 13.91
CA GLN A 66 16.50 -9.21 14.39
C GLN A 66 15.23 -8.87 15.17
N GLY A 67 14.09 -9.01 14.55
CA GLY A 67 12.79 -8.76 15.16
C GLY A 67 12.12 -10.05 15.60
N ASP A 68 10.99 -9.93 16.28
CA ASP A 68 10.19 -11.06 16.82
C ASP A 68 9.56 -11.95 15.73
N GLY A 69 10.03 -11.85 14.48
CA GLY A 69 9.64 -12.73 13.37
C GLY A 69 8.12 -12.84 13.16
N HIS A 70 7.37 -11.79 13.43
CA HIS A 70 5.93 -11.82 13.23
C HIS A 70 5.61 -12.02 11.76
N SER A 71 5.29 -13.25 11.42
CA SER A 71 4.67 -13.61 10.16
C SER A 71 3.18 -13.87 10.39
N SER A 72 2.36 -13.38 9.50
CA SER A 72 0.95 -13.76 9.41
C SER A 72 0.77 -14.55 8.14
N VAL A 73 0.06 -15.67 8.24
CA VAL A 73 -0.22 -16.54 7.10
C VAL A 73 -1.71 -16.48 6.79
N PHE A 74 -2.03 -16.18 5.55
CA PHE A 74 -3.41 -16.20 5.05
C PHE A 74 -3.50 -17.13 3.85
N SER A 75 -4.59 -17.89 3.77
CA SER A 75 -4.92 -18.67 2.58
C SER A 75 -5.56 -17.76 1.52
N ASN A 76 -5.28 -18.02 0.23
CA ASN A 76 -5.97 -17.32 -0.88
C ASN A 76 -7.42 -17.79 -1.07
N ARG A 77 -7.81 -18.91 -0.48
CA ARG A 77 -9.16 -19.44 -0.56
C ARG A 77 -9.60 -20.07 0.76
N MET A 78 -10.92 -20.17 0.91
CA MET A 78 -11.59 -20.84 2.00
C MET A 78 -12.52 -21.90 1.42
N MET A 79 -12.36 -23.14 1.87
CA MET A 79 -13.15 -24.26 1.38
C MET A 79 -14.44 -24.40 2.17
N ILE A 80 -15.52 -24.80 1.52
CA ILE A 80 -16.81 -25.09 2.20
C ILE A 80 -16.63 -26.16 3.27
N ALA A 81 -15.77 -27.15 3.02
CA ALA A 81 -15.47 -28.24 3.95
C ALA A 81 -14.81 -27.78 5.27
N GLU A 82 -14.29 -26.56 5.34
CA GLU A 82 -13.69 -25.99 6.56
C GLU A 82 -14.76 -25.50 7.57
N PHE A 83 -16.02 -25.42 7.15
CA PHE A 83 -17.13 -24.98 7.99
C PHE A 83 -17.84 -26.16 8.66
N PRO A 84 -18.54 -25.94 9.80
CA PRO A 84 -19.45 -26.94 10.38
C PRO A 84 -20.53 -27.36 9.38
N GLU A 85 -21.00 -28.61 9.45
CA GLU A 85 -21.95 -29.20 8.50
C GLU A 85 -23.24 -28.35 8.30
N GLU A 86 -23.78 -27.79 9.39
CA GLU A 86 -24.97 -26.89 9.31
C GLU A 86 -24.67 -25.65 8.46
N SER A 87 -23.46 -25.05 8.63
CA SER A 87 -23.03 -23.89 7.86
C SER A 87 -22.78 -24.25 6.38
N GLN A 88 -22.18 -25.42 6.10
CA GLN A 88 -21.99 -25.90 4.73
C GLN A 88 -23.30 -25.98 3.98
N LYS A 89 -24.34 -26.54 4.62
CA LYS A 89 -25.68 -26.65 4.04
C LYS A 89 -26.26 -25.27 3.75
N SER A 90 -26.23 -24.36 4.70
CA SER A 90 -26.69 -22.97 4.54
C SER A 90 -25.96 -22.25 3.41
N ILE A 91 -24.61 -22.36 3.32
CA ILE A 91 -23.78 -21.76 2.27
C ILE A 91 -24.25 -22.22 0.87
N LEU A 92 -24.51 -23.52 0.73
CA LEU A 92 -24.94 -24.10 -0.55
C LEU A 92 -26.39 -23.72 -0.91
N GLU A 93 -27.31 -23.74 0.07
CA GLU A 93 -28.72 -23.38 -0.13
C GLU A 93 -28.91 -21.89 -0.46
N GLU A 94 -28.12 -21.02 0.17
CA GLU A 94 -28.17 -19.57 -0.06
C GLU A 94 -27.38 -19.14 -1.32
N GLY A 95 -26.59 -20.03 -1.92
CA GLY A 95 -25.78 -19.73 -3.10
C GLY A 95 -24.67 -18.72 -2.82
N SER A 96 -24.16 -18.66 -1.57
CA SER A 96 -23.14 -17.70 -1.15
C SER A 96 -21.70 -18.13 -1.47
N ALA A 97 -21.51 -19.36 -1.99
CA ALA A 97 -20.20 -19.86 -2.42
C ALA A 97 -19.77 -19.28 -3.78
N VAL A 98 -18.48 -18.96 -3.90
CA VAL A 98 -17.89 -18.44 -5.16
C VAL A 98 -17.81 -19.52 -6.24
N ASP A 99 -17.49 -20.76 -5.86
CA ASP A 99 -17.45 -21.92 -6.77
C ASP A 99 -17.93 -23.18 -5.99
N PRO A 100 -19.25 -23.41 -5.94
CA PRO A 100 -19.80 -24.53 -5.19
C PRO A 100 -19.42 -25.90 -5.79
N GLU A 101 -19.15 -25.99 -7.11
CA GLU A 101 -18.76 -27.24 -7.76
C GLU A 101 -17.38 -27.69 -7.29
N LYS A 102 -16.46 -26.74 -7.05
CA LYS A 102 -15.13 -26.98 -6.49
C LYS A 102 -15.11 -26.94 -4.96
N GLY A 103 -16.24 -26.68 -4.32
CA GLY A 103 -16.33 -26.53 -2.86
C GLY A 103 -15.66 -25.28 -2.32
N ILE A 104 -15.53 -24.22 -3.12
CA ILE A 104 -14.87 -22.97 -2.74
C ILE A 104 -15.91 -21.98 -2.23
N TYR A 105 -15.82 -21.63 -0.94
CA TYR A 105 -16.69 -20.61 -0.34
C TYR A 105 -16.25 -19.20 -0.74
N SER A 106 -14.97 -18.87 -0.58
CA SER A 106 -14.41 -17.56 -0.89
C SER A 106 -12.99 -17.68 -1.44
N GLN A 107 -12.59 -16.70 -2.27
CA GLN A 107 -11.30 -16.68 -2.91
C GLN A 107 -10.80 -15.25 -3.10
N ALA A 108 -9.55 -14.99 -2.70
CA ALA A 108 -8.93 -13.69 -2.87
C ALA A 108 -8.35 -13.51 -4.26
N LYS A 109 -8.60 -12.36 -4.89
CA LYS A 109 -8.02 -11.95 -6.17
C LYS A 109 -7.06 -10.77 -6.03
N LYS A 110 -7.01 -10.19 -4.82
CA LYS A 110 -6.26 -8.97 -4.58
C LYS A 110 -5.59 -9.00 -3.20
N LEU A 111 -4.32 -8.63 -3.20
CA LEU A 111 -3.56 -8.30 -2.01
C LEU A 111 -3.42 -6.78 -1.93
N THR A 112 -3.61 -6.22 -0.74
CA THR A 112 -3.47 -4.78 -0.51
C THR A 112 -2.52 -4.53 0.66
N ILE A 113 -1.56 -3.63 0.46
CA ILE A 113 -0.66 -3.13 1.50
C ILE A 113 -0.89 -1.63 1.64
N GLY A 114 -1.33 -1.18 2.81
CA GLY A 114 -1.63 0.21 3.09
C GLY A 114 -0.87 0.76 4.28
N PHE A 115 -0.54 2.05 4.23
CA PHE A 115 0.04 2.78 5.35
C PHE A 115 -0.97 3.78 5.87
N VAL A 116 -1.22 3.72 7.18
CA VAL A 116 -2.19 4.56 7.86
C VAL A 116 -1.46 5.46 8.85
N PRO A 117 -1.71 6.77 8.85
CA PRO A 117 -1.18 7.67 9.86
C PRO A 117 -1.55 7.21 11.27
N SER A 118 -0.62 7.34 12.20
CA SER A 118 -0.86 7.14 13.63
C SER A 118 -1.07 8.49 14.31
N LYS A 119 -1.73 8.49 15.48
CA LYS A 119 -1.78 9.67 16.35
C LYS A 119 -0.42 10.06 16.94
N VAL A 120 0.56 9.15 16.84
CA VAL A 120 1.93 9.34 17.31
C VAL A 120 2.85 9.44 16.11
N ASP A 121 3.52 10.59 15.94
CA ASP A 121 4.38 10.88 14.78
C ASP A 121 5.49 9.85 14.57
N SER A 122 6.02 9.27 15.66
CA SER A 122 7.04 8.22 15.62
C SER A 122 6.52 6.84 15.25
N THR A 123 5.27 6.74 14.77
CA THR A 123 4.65 5.46 14.45
C THR A 123 3.86 5.56 13.15
N ARG A 124 3.96 4.55 12.30
CA ARG A 124 3.10 4.32 11.14
C ARG A 124 2.43 2.96 11.28
N ILE A 125 1.18 2.84 10.91
CA ILE A 125 0.50 1.55 10.91
C ILE A 125 0.54 1.00 9.49
N VAL A 126 1.12 -0.18 9.30
CA VAL A 126 0.98 -0.95 8.07
C VAL A 126 -0.22 -1.87 8.21
N ARG A 127 -1.05 -1.89 7.18
CA ARG A 127 -2.20 -2.78 7.02
C ARG A 127 -1.94 -3.67 5.81
N ILE A 128 -2.01 -4.97 6.00
CA ILE A 128 -1.92 -5.96 4.93
C ILE A 128 -3.24 -6.71 4.90
N SER A 129 -3.88 -6.77 3.75
CA SER A 129 -5.19 -7.41 3.59
C SER A 129 -5.18 -8.29 2.35
N LEU A 130 -5.59 -9.52 2.54
CA LEU A 130 -5.92 -10.44 1.47
C LEU A 130 -7.44 -10.46 1.33
N ASP A 131 -7.93 -10.01 0.17
CA ASP A 131 -9.33 -9.65 -0.05
C ASP A 131 -10.30 -10.75 0.39
N GLY A 132 -11.13 -10.47 1.41
CA GLY A 132 -12.09 -11.41 1.99
C GLY A 132 -11.50 -12.55 2.84
N MET A 133 -10.16 -12.73 2.87
CA MET A 133 -9.50 -13.87 3.53
C MET A 133 -8.86 -13.52 4.86
N GLY A 134 -8.40 -12.29 5.02
CA GLY A 134 -7.76 -11.88 6.25
C GLY A 134 -7.10 -10.51 6.19
N GLU A 135 -6.81 -10.00 7.36
CA GLU A 135 -6.16 -8.70 7.54
C GLU A 135 -5.21 -8.73 8.73
N MET A 136 -4.04 -8.13 8.57
CA MET A 136 -3.15 -7.82 9.67
C MET A 136 -2.84 -6.33 9.74
N ARG A 137 -2.63 -5.83 10.95
CA ARG A 137 -2.17 -4.46 11.21
C ARG A 137 -0.99 -4.51 12.15
N LYS A 138 0.07 -3.78 11.80
CA LYS A 138 1.27 -3.72 12.65
C LYS A 138 1.75 -2.27 12.76
N PRO A 139 2.04 -1.77 13.98
CA PRO A 139 2.71 -0.50 14.15
C PRO A 139 4.20 -0.64 13.78
N LEU A 140 4.67 0.25 12.92
CA LEU A 140 6.07 0.42 12.57
C LEU A 140 6.64 1.57 13.40
N LYS A 141 7.69 1.32 14.15
CA LYS A 141 8.38 2.36 14.95
C LYS A 141 9.35 3.11 14.05
N LEU A 142 9.12 4.41 13.88
CA LEU A 142 9.92 5.28 13.05
C LEU A 142 11.09 5.86 13.85
N LYS A 143 12.22 6.04 13.20
CA LYS A 143 13.38 6.74 13.77
C LYS A 143 13.36 8.21 13.37
N PRO A 144 13.66 9.13 14.30
CA PRO A 144 13.68 10.54 13.97
C PRO A 144 14.89 10.89 13.11
N LEU A 145 14.66 11.83 12.19
CA LEU A 145 15.71 12.50 11.44
C LEU A 145 15.88 13.92 11.97
N LYS A 146 17.11 14.37 12.11
CA LYS A 146 17.39 15.76 12.39
C LYS A 146 17.28 16.55 11.09
N ALA A 147 16.40 17.55 11.05
CA ALA A 147 16.30 18.41 9.88
C ALA A 147 17.56 19.28 9.74
N PRO A 148 18.01 19.55 8.48
CA PRO A 148 19.12 20.46 8.26
C PRO A 148 18.84 21.82 8.88
N LYS A 149 19.83 22.38 9.57
CA LYS A 149 19.76 23.72 10.19
C LYS A 149 18.59 23.92 11.19
N SER A 150 18.10 22.84 11.77
CA SER A 150 17.00 22.86 12.75
C SER A 150 17.26 21.83 13.84
N ASP A 151 16.91 22.17 15.07
CA ASP A 151 16.90 21.21 16.18
C ASP A 151 15.62 20.36 16.24
N LYS A 152 14.68 20.59 15.31
CA LYS A 152 13.44 19.81 15.23
C LYS A 152 13.70 18.43 14.66
N LEU A 153 13.21 17.43 15.35
CA LEU A 153 13.14 16.07 14.86
C LEU A 153 11.95 15.91 13.90
N SER A 154 12.15 15.15 12.86
CA SER A 154 11.14 14.83 11.85
C SER A 154 11.10 13.32 11.64
N TYR A 155 9.89 12.78 11.43
CA TYR A 155 9.64 11.38 11.09
C TYR A 155 9.21 11.28 9.62
N SER A 156 10.05 11.81 8.72
CA SER A 156 9.77 11.84 7.29
C SER A 156 10.07 10.47 6.66
N TYR A 157 9.02 9.79 6.26
CA TYR A 157 9.04 8.47 5.63
C TYR A 157 8.14 8.46 4.40
N GLU A 158 8.51 7.65 3.44
CA GLU A 158 7.77 7.46 2.20
C GLU A 158 7.83 5.99 1.77
N SER A 159 6.90 5.57 0.93
CA SER A 159 6.88 4.20 0.42
C SER A 159 7.00 4.14 -1.10
N ARG A 160 7.50 2.99 -1.59
CA ARG A 160 7.57 2.65 -3.02
C ARG A 160 7.26 1.17 -3.20
N PRO A 161 6.51 0.77 -4.21
CA PRO A 161 6.35 -0.62 -4.55
C PRO A 161 7.63 -1.15 -5.21
N PHE A 162 7.88 -2.44 -5.04
CA PHE A 162 8.86 -3.16 -5.85
C PHE A 162 8.21 -3.62 -7.14
N VAL A 163 8.99 -3.62 -8.23
CA VAL A 163 8.63 -4.34 -9.46
C VAL A 163 8.79 -5.82 -9.19
N VAL A 164 7.69 -6.56 -9.26
CA VAL A 164 7.66 -8.00 -8.99
C VAL A 164 7.35 -8.73 -10.30
N ASP A 165 8.35 -9.35 -10.89
CA ASP A 165 8.19 -10.08 -12.16
C ASP A 165 7.73 -11.52 -11.96
N LYS A 166 8.11 -12.15 -10.84
CA LYS A 166 7.83 -13.55 -10.55
C LYS A 166 7.67 -13.81 -9.06
N PHE A 167 6.73 -14.69 -8.73
CA PHE A 167 6.62 -15.29 -7.41
C PHE A 167 7.34 -16.65 -7.43
N GLU A 168 8.24 -16.86 -6.47
CA GLU A 168 8.92 -18.15 -6.29
C GLU A 168 8.56 -18.71 -4.90
N GLU A 169 7.99 -19.91 -4.90
CA GLU A 169 7.59 -20.58 -3.68
C GLU A 169 8.77 -20.76 -2.71
N GLY A 170 8.53 -20.48 -1.44
CA GLY A 170 9.53 -20.60 -0.38
C GLY A 170 10.56 -19.47 -0.34
N LYS A 171 10.53 -18.51 -1.26
CA LYS A 171 11.39 -17.32 -1.23
C LYS A 171 10.62 -16.10 -0.73
N PHE A 172 11.32 -15.24 0.01
CA PHE A 172 10.77 -13.94 0.37
C PHE A 172 10.75 -13.01 -0.84
N ILE A 173 9.58 -12.50 -1.18
CA ILE A 173 9.35 -11.61 -2.31
C ILE A 173 9.01 -10.23 -1.75
N PRO A 174 9.88 -9.23 -1.93
CA PRO A 174 9.61 -7.87 -1.49
C PRO A 174 8.50 -7.25 -2.34
N LEU A 175 7.51 -6.65 -1.70
CA LEU A 175 6.37 -6.00 -2.36
C LEU A 175 6.40 -4.49 -2.19
N VAL A 176 6.69 -3.99 -0.98
CA VAL A 176 6.71 -2.56 -0.68
C VAL A 176 7.89 -2.22 0.22
N PHE A 177 8.63 -1.21 -0.18
CA PHE A 177 9.63 -0.51 0.60
C PHE A 177 8.97 0.66 1.34
N PHE A 178 9.31 0.83 2.62
CA PHE A 178 8.90 1.98 3.41
C PHE A 178 10.11 2.50 4.19
N GLY A 179 10.66 3.63 3.78
CA GLY A 179 11.93 4.13 4.28
C GLY A 179 11.92 5.59 4.70
N SER A 180 12.89 5.92 5.55
CA SER A 180 13.15 7.30 5.96
C SER A 180 13.76 8.10 4.83
N TYR A 181 13.58 9.40 4.87
CA TYR A 181 14.43 10.32 4.11
C TYR A 181 15.88 10.23 4.64
N TRP A 182 16.83 10.73 3.86
CA TRP A 182 18.22 10.90 4.28
C TRP A 182 18.70 12.32 4.00
N LEU A 183 19.68 12.76 4.76
CA LEU A 183 20.30 14.07 4.55
C LEU A 183 21.30 13.97 3.40
N ASP A 184 21.10 14.74 2.35
CA ASP A 184 22.13 15.00 1.35
C ASP A 184 23.03 16.13 1.87
N GLU A 185 24.18 15.76 2.41
CA GLU A 185 25.13 16.71 3.01
C GLU A 185 25.65 17.73 2.02
N LYS A 186 25.81 17.33 0.74
CA LYS A 186 26.32 18.19 -0.33
C LYS A 186 25.40 19.38 -0.59
N TYR A 187 24.10 19.14 -0.56
CA TYR A 187 23.09 20.15 -0.89
C TYR A 187 22.33 20.67 0.34
N GLY A 188 22.47 20.04 1.49
CA GLY A 188 21.89 20.46 2.76
C GLY A 188 20.36 20.33 2.82
N PHE A 189 19.76 19.35 2.13
CA PHE A 189 18.33 19.07 2.20
C PHE A 189 18.04 17.57 2.37
N LEU A 190 16.84 17.27 2.82
CA LEU A 190 16.37 15.88 2.94
C LEU A 190 15.96 15.34 1.56
N ARG A 191 16.44 14.15 1.23
CA ARG A 191 16.12 13.43 0.00
C ARG A 191 15.34 12.16 0.29
N PHE A 192 14.60 11.71 -0.72
CA PHE A 192 14.03 10.38 -0.81
C PHE A 192 14.22 9.85 -2.23
N CYS A 193 14.04 8.55 -2.40
CA CYS A 193 14.05 7.88 -3.70
C CYS A 193 13.20 8.63 -4.74
N GLY A 194 13.83 9.07 -5.82
CA GLY A 194 13.16 9.80 -6.91
C GLY A 194 12.38 8.90 -7.87
N ALA A 195 12.57 7.57 -7.81
CA ALA A 195 11.83 6.62 -8.62
C ALA A 195 10.43 6.37 -8.05
N ASN A 196 9.47 6.07 -8.92
CA ASN A 196 8.11 5.71 -8.50
C ASN A 196 8.02 4.25 -8.05
N GLU A 197 8.91 3.39 -8.53
CA GLU A 197 9.00 1.97 -8.24
C GLU A 197 10.47 1.58 -8.03
N ILE A 198 10.71 0.50 -7.30
CA ILE A 198 12.04 -0.05 -7.05
C ILE A 198 12.22 -1.29 -7.91
N GLY A 199 13.27 -1.33 -8.73
CA GLY A 199 13.57 -2.46 -9.60
C GLY A 199 13.93 -3.75 -8.84
N ALA A 200 13.98 -4.86 -9.57
CA ALA A 200 14.29 -6.18 -9.01
C ALA A 200 15.68 -6.28 -8.36
N ASP A 201 16.61 -5.38 -8.73
CA ASP A 201 17.92 -5.21 -8.10
C ASP A 201 17.86 -4.54 -6.72
N MET A 202 16.65 -4.37 -6.17
CA MET A 202 16.37 -3.70 -4.90
C MET A 202 16.73 -2.20 -4.90
N GLY A 203 16.95 -1.58 -6.07
CA GLY A 203 17.32 -0.17 -6.15
C GLY A 203 18.51 0.15 -5.28
N LYS A 204 19.61 -0.57 -5.47
CA LYS A 204 20.78 -0.62 -4.58
C LYS A 204 21.22 0.75 -4.07
N GLU A 205 21.20 1.76 -4.91
CA GLU A 205 21.58 3.13 -4.55
C GLU A 205 20.63 3.74 -3.48
N TYR A 206 19.33 3.45 -3.56
CA TYR A 206 18.34 4.00 -2.62
C TYR A 206 18.40 3.32 -1.26
N ILE A 207 18.53 1.99 -1.27
CA ILE A 207 18.65 1.19 -0.04
C ILE A 207 19.97 1.57 0.68
N GLU A 208 21.04 1.80 -0.07
CA GLU A 208 22.33 2.21 0.49
C GLU A 208 22.30 3.58 1.15
N SER A 209 21.47 4.49 0.68
CA SER A 209 21.35 5.86 1.21
C SER A 209 20.35 5.99 2.35
N THR A 210 19.42 5.04 2.50
CA THR A 210 18.34 5.12 3.48
C THR A 210 18.77 4.57 4.85
N PRO A 211 18.83 5.42 5.90
CA PRO A 211 19.36 5.00 7.20
C PRO A 211 18.44 4.05 7.96
N HIS A 212 17.12 4.12 7.73
CA HIS A 212 16.14 3.25 8.37
C HIS A 212 14.97 2.95 7.43
N TYR A 213 14.68 1.67 7.23
CA TYR A 213 13.59 1.27 6.35
C TYR A 213 13.01 -0.09 6.72
N PHE A 214 11.82 -0.33 6.19
CA PHE A 214 11.13 -1.61 6.26
C PHE A 214 10.93 -2.15 4.84
N VAL A 215 11.01 -3.47 4.71
CA VAL A 215 10.63 -4.19 3.50
C VAL A 215 9.46 -5.10 3.87
N ILE A 216 8.32 -4.84 3.26
CA ILE A 216 7.10 -5.62 3.42
C ILE A 216 7.00 -6.57 2.24
N GLY A 217 6.78 -7.85 2.50
CA GLY A 217 6.71 -8.86 1.45
C GLY A 217 6.04 -10.15 1.90
N VAL A 218 6.09 -11.13 1.04
CA VAL A 218 5.47 -12.43 1.18
C VAL A 218 6.48 -13.56 0.91
#